data_26b62867d927a67de5e91aa0c0ce9556
#
_entry.id   26b62867d927a67de5e91aa0c0ce9556
#
_cell.length_a   1.000
_cell.length_b   1.000
_cell.length_c   1.000
_cell.angle_alpha   90.00
_cell.angle_beta   90.00
_cell.angle_gamma   90.00
#
_symmetry.space_group_name_H-M   'P 1'
#
loop_
_entity.id
_entity.type
_entity.pdbx_description
1 polymer ?
#
loop_
_entity_poly.entity_id
_entity_poly.type
_entity_poly.pdbx_seq_one_letter_code
_entity_poly.pdbx_strand_id
1 'polypeptide(L)'
;MPIQALAKAMAANGPGHAFGVPGSGQSLDLIHALEGHGVSFHSVHHEGAAAIMAGTVGRLSGKAGMAIAIKGPGLANMVGGMAACTYENLPMLAVTEAYGAEVPLAKAHKRLDQGALTAAISKGRRYLAAKGPGYDALSGWAGAEAPGPVFLELAGSVDKADAVPELEILADQGDVLGLIERAARPLIIAGTLALRLDLSPDLNRMQIPVFSTAAAKGAVHEALPHAAGVYTGVGQELSPEADLIQRADLIVGIGLRPGEVLGAGPFKCDAVNLDPINAPGHDGFAFAGVLRDPAPAMAALAQKAWGVEECAQAVGRLRQHLLRPGNFLPAHAFAAIAQAFPSGVRVVIDTGYFCTIGEHIWQAPKGERCLSSGSGRYMGIGLPQAIAAAIHDPSVPTVLAVGDGGIAPFFAEARLAQRLTLPLAVLQMSDGGYGSVRTRAIADGLTQAPKLEPGASWRGAFDGIGFATSEAGGADALATALADWRPNDGPLFALLPMESEPYQEMIRGVR
;
A
#
# COMPACT_ATOMS: atom_id res chain seq x y z
N MET A 1 -15.98 -10.27 -30.21
CA MET A 1 -14.62 -10.78 -29.97
C MET A 1 -14.31 -10.68 -28.49
N PRO A 2 -13.49 -11.57 -27.89
CA PRO A 2 -13.23 -11.58 -26.43
C PRO A 2 -12.72 -10.25 -25.89
N ILE A 3 -11.85 -9.56 -26.62
CA ILE A 3 -11.31 -8.23 -26.26
C ILE A 3 -12.44 -7.20 -26.06
N GLN A 4 -13.41 -7.16 -26.97
CA GLN A 4 -14.55 -6.21 -26.85
C GLN A 4 -15.43 -6.54 -25.65
N ALA A 5 -15.65 -7.82 -25.34
CA ALA A 5 -16.42 -8.24 -24.18
C ALA A 5 -15.70 -7.87 -22.86
N LEU A 6 -14.38 -8.10 -22.81
CA LEU A 6 -13.54 -7.71 -21.65
C LEU A 6 -13.58 -6.19 -21.44
N ALA A 7 -13.38 -5.40 -22.48
CA ALA A 7 -13.39 -3.94 -22.43
C ALA A 7 -14.76 -3.39 -21.99
N LYS A 8 -15.85 -3.91 -22.56
CA LYS A 8 -17.22 -3.51 -22.19
C LYS A 8 -17.52 -3.84 -20.72
N ALA A 9 -17.12 -5.01 -20.23
CA ALA A 9 -17.36 -5.40 -18.83
C ALA A 9 -16.52 -4.55 -17.86
N MET A 10 -15.27 -4.26 -18.20
CA MET A 10 -14.44 -3.36 -17.41
C MET A 10 -14.99 -1.93 -17.38
N ALA A 11 -15.51 -1.43 -18.49
CA ALA A 11 -16.16 -0.11 -18.55
C ALA A 11 -17.40 -0.04 -17.64
N ALA A 12 -18.18 -1.12 -17.57
CA ALA A 12 -19.39 -1.17 -16.75
C ALA A 12 -19.10 -1.33 -15.25
N ASN A 13 -18.10 -2.14 -14.89
CA ASN A 13 -17.91 -2.64 -13.52
C ASN A 13 -16.52 -2.38 -12.95
N GLY A 14 -15.59 -1.87 -13.74
CA GLY A 14 -14.21 -1.61 -13.34
C GLY A 14 -13.97 -0.20 -12.84
N PRO A 15 -12.70 0.13 -12.51
CA PRO A 15 -12.33 1.43 -11.96
C PRO A 15 -12.27 2.58 -12.98
N GLY A 16 -12.56 2.33 -14.26
CA GLY A 16 -12.53 3.34 -15.31
C GLY A 16 -11.14 3.73 -15.83
N HIS A 17 -10.08 3.12 -15.32
CA HIS A 17 -8.69 3.43 -15.67
C HIS A 17 -7.88 2.17 -15.98
N ALA A 18 -7.02 2.25 -17.01
CA ALA A 18 -6.01 1.25 -17.33
C ALA A 18 -4.66 1.94 -17.56
N PHE A 19 -3.56 1.24 -17.28
CA PHE A 19 -2.20 1.78 -17.35
C PHE A 19 -1.30 0.85 -18.17
N GLY A 20 -0.28 1.39 -18.83
CA GLY A 20 0.63 0.49 -19.54
C GLY A 20 1.61 1.15 -20.49
N VAL A 21 2.47 0.29 -21.05
CA VAL A 21 3.31 0.58 -22.20
C VAL A 21 2.83 -0.33 -23.34
N PRO A 22 2.14 0.21 -24.37
CA PRO A 22 1.54 -0.61 -25.40
C PRO A 22 2.57 -1.23 -26.34
N GLY A 23 2.24 -2.41 -26.86
CA GLY A 23 2.85 -2.96 -28.07
C GLY A 23 2.02 -2.60 -29.33
N SER A 24 2.49 -3.05 -30.50
CA SER A 24 1.80 -2.84 -31.79
C SER A 24 0.84 -3.97 -32.17
N GLY A 25 0.52 -4.89 -31.25
CA GLY A 25 -0.34 -6.04 -31.48
C GLY A 25 -1.64 -5.99 -30.69
N GLN A 26 -2.09 -7.13 -30.16
CA GLN A 26 -3.36 -7.27 -29.43
C GLN A 26 -3.48 -6.35 -28.19
N SER A 27 -2.37 -5.93 -27.58
CA SER A 27 -2.38 -4.93 -26.51
C SER A 27 -2.94 -3.59 -26.99
N LEU A 28 -2.59 -3.17 -28.22
CA LEU A 28 -3.15 -1.94 -28.81
C LEU A 28 -4.63 -2.10 -29.15
N ASP A 29 -5.03 -3.28 -29.66
CA ASP A 29 -6.45 -3.58 -29.91
C ASP A 29 -7.28 -3.52 -28.62
N LEU A 30 -6.72 -4.01 -27.50
CA LEU A 30 -7.38 -3.93 -26.20
C LEU A 30 -7.51 -2.49 -25.72
N ILE A 31 -6.46 -1.68 -25.82
CA ILE A 31 -6.49 -0.26 -25.45
C ILE A 31 -7.55 0.47 -26.26
N HIS A 32 -7.57 0.27 -27.57
CA HIS A 32 -8.60 0.87 -28.45
C HIS A 32 -10.02 0.46 -28.04
N ALA A 33 -10.22 -0.81 -27.68
CA ALA A 33 -11.52 -1.28 -27.20
C ALA A 33 -11.92 -0.65 -25.84
N LEU A 34 -10.97 -0.53 -24.91
CA LEU A 34 -11.17 0.09 -23.61
C LEU A 34 -11.59 1.55 -23.75
N GLU A 35 -10.85 2.35 -24.54
CA GLU A 35 -11.16 3.74 -24.81
C GLU A 35 -12.50 3.90 -25.54
N GLY A 36 -12.79 3.02 -26.50
CA GLY A 36 -14.07 2.98 -27.19
C GLY A 36 -15.29 2.71 -26.30
N HIS A 37 -15.07 2.15 -25.12
CA HIS A 37 -16.08 1.96 -24.07
C HIS A 37 -15.98 2.96 -22.90
N GLY A 38 -15.09 3.96 -22.98
CA GLY A 38 -14.97 5.01 -21.96
C GLY A 38 -14.01 4.72 -20.81
N VAL A 39 -13.19 3.67 -20.90
CA VAL A 39 -12.08 3.42 -19.95
C VAL A 39 -10.88 4.27 -20.38
N SER A 40 -10.39 5.13 -19.52
CA SER A 40 -9.23 5.97 -19.80
C SER A 40 -7.93 5.15 -19.75
N PHE A 41 -7.18 5.12 -20.83
CA PHE A 41 -5.84 4.53 -20.85
C PHE A 41 -4.77 5.58 -20.54
N HIS A 42 -3.89 5.28 -19.59
CA HIS A 42 -2.77 6.11 -19.18
C HIS A 42 -1.45 5.45 -19.61
N SER A 43 -0.83 6.02 -20.64
CA SER A 43 0.52 5.59 -21.03
C SER A 43 1.53 6.03 -19.98
N VAL A 44 2.32 5.08 -19.51
CA VAL A 44 3.40 5.22 -18.52
C VAL A 44 4.76 4.99 -19.19
N HIS A 45 5.85 5.19 -18.46
CA HIS A 45 7.21 5.03 -18.96
C HIS A 45 7.83 3.69 -18.57
N HIS A 46 7.25 3.01 -17.55
CA HIS A 46 7.72 1.72 -17.07
C HIS A 46 6.55 0.82 -16.68
N GLU A 47 6.54 -0.43 -17.17
CA GLU A 47 5.44 -1.38 -16.94
C GLU A 47 5.28 -1.76 -15.46
N GLY A 48 6.35 -1.71 -14.67
CA GLY A 48 6.28 -1.86 -13.21
C GLY A 48 5.45 -0.77 -12.55
N ALA A 49 5.57 0.48 -13.02
CA ALA A 49 4.72 1.58 -12.57
C ALA A 49 3.25 1.34 -12.94
N ALA A 50 2.99 0.82 -14.18
CA ALA A 50 1.63 0.46 -14.60
C ALA A 50 0.98 -0.54 -13.64
N ALA A 51 1.72 -1.58 -13.22
CA ALA A 51 1.21 -2.58 -12.29
C ALA A 51 0.87 -1.96 -10.92
N ILE A 52 1.76 -1.13 -10.37
CA ILE A 52 1.54 -0.45 -9.09
C ILE A 52 0.33 0.50 -9.18
N MET A 53 0.20 1.26 -10.27
CA MET A 53 -0.93 2.16 -10.50
C MET A 53 -2.25 1.38 -10.61
N ALA A 54 -2.26 0.29 -11.38
CA ALA A 54 -3.43 -0.57 -11.51
C ALA A 54 -3.85 -1.19 -10.17
N GLY A 55 -2.90 -1.71 -9.39
CA GLY A 55 -3.16 -2.25 -8.06
C GLY A 55 -3.66 -1.19 -7.08
N THR A 56 -3.13 0.03 -7.14
CA THR A 56 -3.56 1.14 -6.28
C THR A 56 -5.00 1.56 -6.58
N VAL A 57 -5.35 1.74 -7.86
CA VAL A 57 -6.73 2.02 -8.25
C VAL A 57 -7.63 0.84 -7.87
N GLY A 58 -7.12 -0.39 -7.99
CA GLY A 58 -7.84 -1.60 -7.57
C GLY A 58 -8.18 -1.59 -6.09
N ARG A 59 -7.24 -1.24 -5.22
CA ARG A 59 -7.47 -1.08 -3.77
C ARG A 59 -8.51 0.00 -3.48
N LEU A 60 -8.40 1.16 -4.13
CA LEU A 60 -9.27 2.31 -3.85
C LEU A 60 -10.70 2.14 -4.36
N SER A 61 -10.88 1.41 -5.47
CA SER A 61 -12.20 1.18 -6.08
C SER A 61 -12.88 -0.11 -5.61
N GLY A 62 -12.15 -1.02 -4.95
CA GLY A 62 -12.62 -2.38 -4.67
C GLY A 62 -12.77 -3.29 -5.90
N LYS A 63 -12.27 -2.87 -7.07
CA LYS A 63 -12.31 -3.59 -8.34
C LYS A 63 -10.91 -3.66 -8.95
N ALA A 64 -10.51 -4.80 -9.52
CA ALA A 64 -9.17 -4.94 -10.08
C ALA A 64 -8.87 -3.90 -11.17
N GLY A 65 -7.82 -3.11 -10.98
CA GLY A 65 -7.27 -2.25 -12.04
C GLY A 65 -6.57 -3.08 -13.11
N MET A 66 -6.25 -2.48 -14.25
CA MET A 66 -5.62 -3.19 -15.37
C MET A 66 -4.29 -2.56 -15.75
N ALA A 67 -3.22 -3.37 -15.79
CA ALA A 67 -1.93 -3.03 -16.37
C ALA A 67 -1.72 -3.80 -17.66
N ILE A 68 -1.34 -3.10 -18.73
CA ILE A 68 -1.22 -3.65 -20.09
C ILE A 68 0.22 -3.49 -20.57
N ALA A 69 0.81 -4.60 -21.07
CA ALA A 69 2.15 -4.57 -21.65
C ALA A 69 2.28 -5.50 -22.85
N ILE A 70 3.33 -5.28 -23.61
CA ILE A 70 3.74 -6.23 -24.67
C ILE A 70 4.26 -7.53 -24.03
N LYS A 71 4.11 -8.64 -24.75
CA LYS A 71 4.70 -9.94 -24.38
C LYS A 71 6.23 -9.89 -24.21
N GLY A 72 6.75 -10.76 -23.37
CA GLY A 72 8.18 -10.91 -23.13
C GLY A 72 8.78 -9.74 -22.36
N PRO A 73 9.52 -8.80 -23.00
CA PRO A 73 10.17 -7.70 -22.31
C PRO A 73 9.24 -6.83 -21.45
N GLY A 74 8.03 -6.52 -21.96
CA GLY A 74 7.07 -5.71 -21.20
C GLY A 74 6.61 -6.40 -19.92
N LEU A 75 6.33 -7.72 -19.99
CA LEU A 75 6.04 -8.47 -18.76
C LEU A 75 7.25 -8.53 -17.82
N ALA A 76 8.46 -8.74 -18.38
CA ALA A 76 9.66 -8.79 -17.54
C ALA A 76 9.86 -7.48 -16.75
N ASN A 77 9.61 -6.33 -17.37
CA ASN A 77 9.61 -5.03 -16.68
C ASN A 77 8.46 -4.90 -15.66
N MET A 78 7.31 -5.55 -15.90
CA MET A 78 6.13 -5.48 -15.02
C MET A 78 6.30 -6.29 -13.72
N VAL A 79 7.16 -7.31 -13.70
CA VAL A 79 7.32 -8.28 -12.60
C VAL A 79 7.53 -7.61 -11.24
N GLY A 80 8.40 -6.59 -11.15
CA GLY A 80 8.66 -5.87 -9.90
C GLY A 80 7.40 -5.19 -9.35
N GLY A 81 6.61 -4.58 -10.24
CA GLY A 81 5.33 -3.96 -9.87
C GLY A 81 4.27 -4.98 -9.46
N MET A 82 4.21 -6.13 -10.14
CA MET A 82 3.32 -7.24 -9.74
C MET A 82 3.72 -7.79 -8.37
N ALA A 83 5.03 -7.98 -8.12
CA ALA A 83 5.52 -8.41 -6.80
C ALA A 83 5.13 -7.42 -5.70
N ALA A 84 5.27 -6.12 -5.94
CA ALA A 84 4.80 -5.08 -5.01
C ALA A 84 3.29 -5.22 -4.74
N CYS A 85 2.47 -5.43 -5.77
CA CYS A 85 1.04 -5.66 -5.62
C CYS A 85 0.72 -6.92 -4.81
N THR A 86 1.52 -7.99 -4.96
CA THR A 86 1.36 -9.22 -4.17
C THR A 86 1.65 -8.97 -2.70
N TYR A 87 2.77 -8.30 -2.37
CA TYR A 87 3.11 -7.95 -0.98
C TYR A 87 2.05 -7.07 -0.31
N GLU A 88 1.53 -6.09 -1.05
CA GLU A 88 0.59 -5.10 -0.51
C GLU A 88 -0.89 -5.51 -0.65
N ASN A 89 -1.18 -6.73 -1.09
CA ASN A 89 -2.53 -7.24 -1.34
C ASN A 89 -3.36 -6.30 -2.24
N LEU A 90 -2.77 -5.85 -3.36
CA LEU A 90 -3.42 -4.95 -4.30
C LEU A 90 -4.04 -5.74 -5.47
N PRO A 91 -5.37 -5.70 -5.63
CA PRO A 91 -6.04 -6.46 -6.70
C PRO A 91 -5.80 -5.80 -8.06
N MET A 92 -5.26 -6.55 -9.03
CA MET A 92 -5.05 -6.08 -10.40
C MET A 92 -5.08 -7.19 -11.44
N LEU A 93 -5.34 -6.83 -12.68
CA LEU A 93 -5.14 -7.67 -13.85
C LEU A 93 -3.86 -7.22 -14.57
N ALA A 94 -2.87 -8.10 -14.63
CA ALA A 94 -1.69 -7.95 -15.48
C ALA A 94 -2.01 -8.57 -16.84
N VAL A 95 -2.07 -7.77 -17.91
CA VAL A 95 -2.49 -8.22 -19.22
C VAL A 95 -1.35 -8.08 -20.22
N THR A 96 -0.99 -9.19 -20.87
CA THR A 96 0.01 -9.16 -21.95
C THR A 96 -0.45 -9.98 -23.16
N GLU A 97 0.17 -9.70 -24.29
CA GLU A 97 0.06 -10.57 -25.45
C GLU A 97 0.77 -11.91 -25.19
N ALA A 98 0.36 -12.94 -25.92
CA ALA A 98 1.04 -14.22 -25.97
C ALA A 98 1.05 -14.78 -27.39
N TYR A 99 2.00 -15.65 -27.68
CA TYR A 99 1.95 -16.50 -28.88
C TYR A 99 1.12 -17.75 -28.59
N GLY A 100 0.32 -18.16 -29.55
CA GLY A 100 -0.29 -19.50 -29.53
C GLY A 100 0.78 -20.60 -29.53
N ALA A 101 0.41 -21.77 -29.01
CA ALA A 101 1.33 -22.93 -28.94
C ALA A 101 1.82 -23.39 -30.30
N GLU A 102 1.04 -23.16 -31.36
CA GLU A 102 1.30 -23.53 -32.74
C GLU A 102 2.38 -22.68 -33.43
N VAL A 103 2.74 -21.52 -32.84
CA VAL A 103 3.72 -20.61 -33.46
C VAL A 103 5.13 -21.16 -33.25
N PRO A 104 5.88 -21.49 -34.33
CA PRO A 104 7.24 -21.99 -34.21
C PRO A 104 8.18 -21.02 -33.52
N LEU A 105 9.16 -21.52 -32.77
CA LEU A 105 10.14 -20.70 -32.06
C LEU A 105 10.86 -19.70 -32.97
N ALA A 106 11.19 -20.12 -34.20
CA ALA A 106 11.84 -19.24 -35.18
C ALA A 106 11.01 -18.01 -35.58
N LYS A 107 9.70 -18.05 -35.36
CA LYS A 107 8.75 -16.96 -35.64
C LYS A 107 8.23 -16.27 -34.36
N ALA A 108 8.63 -16.75 -33.20
CA ALA A 108 8.14 -16.30 -31.92
C ALA A 108 9.11 -15.29 -31.28
N HIS A 109 9.35 -14.17 -31.96
CA HIS A 109 10.15 -13.06 -31.43
C HIS A 109 9.62 -12.58 -30.07
N LYS A 110 10.49 -12.38 -29.08
CA LYS A 110 10.16 -12.00 -27.70
C LYS A 110 9.41 -13.11 -26.92
N ARG A 111 9.45 -14.37 -27.34
CA ARG A 111 8.88 -15.46 -26.54
C ARG A 111 9.65 -15.64 -25.24
N LEU A 112 8.91 -15.67 -24.15
CA LEU A 112 9.36 -15.96 -22.80
C LEU A 112 8.32 -16.90 -22.17
N ASP A 113 8.71 -17.74 -21.22
CA ASP A 113 7.75 -18.45 -20.40
C ASP A 113 7.16 -17.49 -19.38
N GLN A 114 6.11 -16.80 -19.83
CA GLN A 114 5.41 -15.78 -19.04
C GLN A 114 4.70 -16.39 -17.82
N GLY A 115 4.24 -17.64 -17.95
CA GLY A 115 3.61 -18.35 -16.84
C GLY A 115 4.57 -18.67 -15.71
N ALA A 116 5.74 -19.22 -16.03
CA ALA A 116 6.78 -19.47 -15.04
C ALA A 116 7.25 -18.18 -14.37
N LEU A 117 7.41 -17.10 -15.16
CA LEU A 117 7.85 -15.81 -14.63
C LEU A 117 6.88 -15.19 -13.60
N THR A 118 5.57 -15.43 -13.77
CA THR A 118 4.54 -14.83 -12.91
C THR A 118 4.00 -15.76 -11.82
N ALA A 119 4.40 -17.04 -11.82
CA ALA A 119 3.84 -18.06 -10.94
C ALA A 119 3.91 -17.72 -9.44
N ALA A 120 5.01 -17.09 -8.98
CA ALA A 120 5.21 -16.77 -7.58
C ALA A 120 4.61 -15.41 -7.16
N ILE A 121 4.19 -14.59 -8.13
CA ILE A 121 3.77 -13.19 -7.90
C ILE A 121 2.37 -12.89 -8.45
N SER A 122 1.59 -13.93 -8.71
CA SER A 122 0.20 -13.82 -9.11
C SER A 122 -0.63 -14.94 -8.50
N LYS A 123 -1.93 -14.70 -8.37
CA LYS A 123 -2.90 -15.73 -7.96
C LYS A 123 -3.04 -16.84 -9.01
N GLY A 124 -2.62 -16.57 -10.21
CA GLY A 124 -2.57 -17.51 -11.30
C GLY A 124 -2.73 -16.85 -12.68
N ARG A 125 -2.59 -17.69 -13.71
CA ARG A 125 -2.66 -17.29 -15.12
C ARG A 125 -3.98 -17.73 -15.76
N ARG A 126 -4.54 -16.88 -16.61
CA ARG A 126 -5.67 -17.20 -17.50
C ARG A 126 -5.39 -16.72 -18.93
N TYR A 127 -6.14 -17.27 -19.85
CA TYR A 127 -6.13 -16.85 -21.25
C TYR A 127 -7.45 -16.16 -21.59
N LEU A 128 -7.38 -15.09 -22.36
CA LEU A 128 -8.57 -14.45 -22.88
C LEU A 128 -9.17 -15.28 -24.01
N ALA A 129 -10.29 -15.94 -23.77
CA ALA A 129 -10.99 -16.80 -24.70
C ALA A 129 -12.47 -16.48 -24.79
N ALA A 130 -13.15 -16.87 -25.86
CA ALA A 130 -14.58 -16.59 -26.07
C ALA A 130 -15.49 -17.21 -24.99
N LYS A 131 -15.08 -18.32 -24.40
CA LYS A 131 -15.77 -19.00 -23.29
C LYS A 131 -15.00 -18.91 -21.97
N GLY A 132 -13.99 -18.06 -21.90
CA GLY A 132 -13.18 -17.84 -20.69
C GLY A 132 -13.84 -16.90 -19.68
N PRO A 133 -13.24 -16.74 -18.48
CA PRO A 133 -13.72 -15.81 -17.49
C PRO A 133 -13.66 -14.37 -18.02
N GLY A 134 -14.74 -13.64 -17.84
CA GLY A 134 -14.82 -12.21 -18.14
C GLY A 134 -14.17 -11.37 -17.06
N TYR A 135 -14.21 -10.03 -17.24
CA TYR A 135 -13.63 -9.08 -16.29
C TYR A 135 -14.13 -9.28 -14.86
N ASP A 136 -15.44 -9.47 -14.66
CA ASP A 136 -16.03 -9.57 -13.31
C ASP A 136 -15.50 -10.79 -12.54
N ALA A 137 -15.39 -11.94 -13.20
CA ALA A 137 -14.84 -13.15 -12.59
C ALA A 137 -13.35 -12.98 -12.27
N LEU A 138 -12.57 -12.39 -13.18
CA LEU A 138 -11.13 -12.13 -12.99
C LEU A 138 -10.92 -11.09 -11.88
N SER A 139 -11.71 -10.01 -11.86
CA SER A 139 -11.66 -8.98 -10.84
C SER A 139 -12.06 -9.52 -9.47
N GLY A 140 -13.10 -10.34 -9.41
CA GLY A 140 -13.51 -11.05 -8.20
C GLY A 140 -12.40 -11.96 -7.67
N TRP A 141 -11.72 -12.69 -8.55
CA TRP A 141 -10.58 -13.53 -8.14
C TRP A 141 -9.39 -12.71 -7.66
N ALA A 142 -9.04 -11.61 -8.35
CA ALA A 142 -7.98 -10.72 -7.91
C ALA A 142 -8.29 -10.09 -6.54
N GLY A 143 -9.55 -9.75 -6.28
CA GLY A 143 -10.02 -9.16 -5.01
C GLY A 143 -10.31 -10.17 -3.89
N ALA A 144 -10.45 -11.46 -4.21
CA ALA A 144 -10.67 -12.49 -3.18
C ALA A 144 -9.46 -12.59 -2.24
N GLU A 145 -9.70 -12.95 -0.99
CA GLU A 145 -8.67 -13.06 0.04
C GLU A 145 -7.59 -14.13 -0.29
N ALA A 146 -6.30 -13.85 -0.12
CA ALA A 146 -5.74 -12.49 -0.03
C ALA A 146 -5.71 -11.85 -1.41
N PRO A 147 -6.08 -10.57 -1.55
CA PRO A 147 -6.08 -9.91 -2.85
C PRO A 147 -4.68 -9.87 -3.49
N GLY A 148 -4.64 -9.83 -4.82
CA GLY A 148 -3.37 -9.79 -5.53
C GLY A 148 -3.53 -9.83 -7.06
N PRO A 149 -2.42 -9.82 -7.80
CA PRO A 149 -2.43 -9.85 -9.26
C PRO A 149 -3.02 -11.14 -9.83
N VAL A 150 -3.81 -11.01 -10.88
CA VAL A 150 -4.18 -12.10 -11.78
C VAL A 150 -3.53 -11.84 -13.13
N PHE A 151 -2.85 -12.83 -13.70
CA PHE A 151 -2.19 -12.70 -14.97
C PHE A 151 -3.10 -13.19 -16.11
N LEU A 152 -3.34 -12.31 -17.11
CA LEU A 152 -4.18 -12.59 -18.27
C LEU A 152 -3.38 -12.48 -19.56
N GLU A 153 -3.35 -13.54 -20.35
CA GLU A 153 -2.72 -13.57 -21.67
C GLU A 153 -3.74 -13.41 -22.79
N LEU A 154 -3.45 -12.49 -23.71
CA LEU A 154 -4.19 -12.32 -24.95
C LEU A 154 -3.61 -13.31 -25.99
N ALA A 155 -4.11 -14.53 -26.01
CA ALA A 155 -3.66 -15.56 -26.93
C ALA A 155 -4.73 -15.83 -27.99
N GLY A 156 -4.33 -15.85 -29.29
CA GLY A 156 -5.26 -15.92 -30.43
C GLY A 156 -6.00 -17.24 -30.60
N SER A 157 -5.56 -18.33 -29.97
CA SER A 157 -6.13 -19.67 -30.17
C SER A 157 -5.98 -20.55 -28.92
N VAL A 158 -6.76 -20.28 -27.87
CA VAL A 158 -6.83 -21.19 -26.73
C VAL A 158 -8.25 -21.69 -26.56
N ASP A 159 -8.44 -23.00 -26.79
CA ASP A 159 -9.74 -23.65 -26.63
C ASP A 159 -10.10 -23.97 -25.16
N LYS A 160 -9.15 -23.82 -24.23
CA LYS A 160 -9.36 -24.11 -22.82
C LYS A 160 -9.63 -22.82 -22.04
N ALA A 161 -10.88 -22.65 -21.66
CA ALA A 161 -11.30 -21.68 -20.68
C ALA A 161 -11.22 -22.31 -19.29
N ASP A 162 -10.13 -22.10 -18.58
CA ASP A 162 -10.05 -22.49 -17.18
C ASP A 162 -10.89 -21.51 -16.35
N ALA A 163 -11.84 -22.02 -15.57
CA ALA A 163 -12.60 -21.22 -14.63
C ALA A 163 -11.68 -20.58 -13.57
N VAL A 164 -12.12 -19.49 -12.97
CA VAL A 164 -11.43 -18.96 -11.78
C VAL A 164 -11.63 -19.93 -10.62
N PRO A 165 -10.61 -20.17 -9.76
CA PRO A 165 -10.77 -21.01 -8.57
C PRO A 165 -11.80 -20.41 -7.63
N GLU A 166 -12.55 -21.26 -6.97
CA GLU A 166 -13.35 -20.85 -5.82
C GLU A 166 -12.44 -20.57 -4.62
N LEU A 167 -12.82 -19.60 -3.80
CA LEU A 167 -12.12 -19.32 -2.56
C LEU A 167 -12.36 -20.46 -1.57
N GLU A 168 -11.30 -21.12 -1.16
CA GLU A 168 -11.38 -22.09 -0.06
C GLU A 168 -11.52 -21.34 1.26
N ILE A 169 -12.70 -21.44 1.85
CA ILE A 169 -13.00 -20.86 3.14
C ILE A 169 -12.78 -21.94 4.20
N LEU A 170 -11.88 -21.67 5.14
CA LEU A 170 -11.56 -22.62 6.22
C LEU A 170 -12.68 -22.68 7.26
N ALA A 171 -12.76 -23.79 8.01
CA ALA A 171 -13.70 -23.91 9.12
C ALA A 171 -13.23 -23.07 10.33
N ASP A 172 -14.19 -22.61 11.16
CA ASP A 172 -13.89 -22.01 12.44
C ASP A 172 -13.11 -22.99 13.32
N GLN A 173 -12.18 -22.48 14.13
CA GLN A 173 -11.34 -23.30 15.00
C GLN A 173 -11.20 -22.66 16.38
N GLY A 174 -11.22 -23.48 17.43
CA GLY A 174 -11.14 -23.03 18.81
C GLY A 174 -12.40 -22.31 19.31
N ASP A 175 -12.40 -21.96 20.59
CA ASP A 175 -13.50 -21.25 21.26
C ASP A 175 -13.24 -19.73 21.26
N VAL A 176 -13.25 -19.09 20.08
CA VAL A 176 -12.95 -17.65 19.93
C VAL A 176 -13.90 -16.78 20.74
N LEU A 177 -15.21 -17.05 20.63
CA LEU A 177 -16.22 -16.24 21.35
C LEU A 177 -16.12 -16.41 22.86
N GLY A 178 -15.92 -17.62 23.35
CA GLY A 178 -15.74 -17.86 24.79
C GLY A 178 -14.45 -17.21 25.31
N LEU A 179 -13.36 -17.15 24.52
CA LEU A 179 -12.16 -16.41 24.89
C LEU A 179 -12.45 -14.91 25.00
N ILE A 180 -13.16 -14.32 24.04
CA ILE A 180 -13.55 -12.90 24.08
C ILE A 180 -14.48 -12.62 25.29
N GLU A 181 -15.44 -13.48 25.56
CA GLU A 181 -16.36 -13.31 26.68
C GLU A 181 -15.62 -13.29 28.03
N ARG A 182 -14.65 -14.18 28.21
CA ARG A 182 -13.86 -14.29 29.46
C ARG A 182 -12.80 -13.20 29.63
N ALA A 183 -12.34 -12.60 28.51
CA ALA A 183 -11.30 -11.58 28.55
C ALA A 183 -11.79 -10.30 29.27
N ALA A 184 -10.99 -9.80 30.21
CA ALA A 184 -11.24 -8.54 30.89
C ALA A 184 -10.56 -7.37 30.16
N ARG A 185 -9.45 -7.64 29.46
CA ARG A 185 -8.62 -6.64 28.77
C ARG A 185 -8.26 -7.08 27.35
N PRO A 186 -9.27 -7.33 26.48
CA PRO A 186 -9.00 -7.65 25.09
C PRO A 186 -8.46 -6.44 24.33
N LEU A 187 -7.56 -6.69 23.39
CA LEU A 187 -6.96 -5.65 22.52
C LEU A 187 -7.07 -6.09 21.06
N ILE A 188 -7.42 -5.16 20.17
CA ILE A 188 -7.57 -5.44 18.74
C ILE A 188 -6.30 -5.04 17.97
N ILE A 189 -5.87 -5.88 17.02
CA ILE A 189 -4.88 -5.54 15.98
C ILE A 189 -5.55 -5.73 14.62
N ALA A 190 -5.89 -4.62 13.98
CA ALA A 190 -6.57 -4.62 12.69
C ALA A 190 -5.55 -4.69 11.53
N GLY A 191 -5.58 -5.77 10.77
CA GLY A 191 -4.91 -5.91 9.47
C GLY A 191 -5.74 -5.33 8.32
N THR A 192 -5.23 -5.43 7.10
CA THR A 192 -5.88 -4.89 5.89
C THR A 192 -7.23 -5.50 5.59
N LEU A 193 -7.53 -6.70 6.12
CA LEU A 193 -8.86 -7.32 6.05
C LEU A 193 -9.94 -6.43 6.68
N ALA A 194 -9.64 -5.73 7.77
CA ALA A 194 -10.59 -4.83 8.43
C ALA A 194 -11.08 -3.71 7.51
N LEU A 195 -10.20 -3.20 6.62
CA LEU A 195 -10.56 -2.21 5.60
C LEU A 195 -11.47 -2.81 4.52
N ARG A 196 -11.16 -4.04 4.07
CA ARG A 196 -11.93 -4.71 3.00
C ARG A 196 -13.32 -5.17 3.45
N LEU A 197 -13.48 -5.46 4.73
CA LEU A 197 -14.77 -5.81 5.34
C LEU A 197 -15.54 -4.58 5.85
N ASP A 198 -15.02 -3.37 5.63
CA ASP A 198 -15.62 -2.10 6.09
C ASP A 198 -15.94 -2.09 7.60
N LEU A 199 -15.01 -2.61 8.42
CA LEU A 199 -15.19 -2.68 9.88
C LEU A 199 -14.85 -1.36 10.58
N SER A 200 -14.44 -0.32 9.87
CA SER A 200 -14.09 0.98 10.43
C SER A 200 -15.22 1.60 11.29
N PRO A 201 -16.51 1.54 10.91
CA PRO A 201 -17.58 2.04 11.76
C PRO A 201 -17.68 1.35 13.12
N ASP A 202 -17.41 0.04 13.18
CA ASP A 202 -17.43 -0.72 14.42
C ASP A 202 -16.17 -0.44 15.25
N LEU A 203 -14.99 -0.45 14.63
CA LEU A 203 -13.72 -0.14 15.28
C LEU A 203 -13.72 1.26 15.90
N ASN A 204 -14.34 2.23 15.25
CA ASN A 204 -14.45 3.61 15.76
C ASN A 204 -15.33 3.74 17.01
N ARG A 205 -16.17 2.77 17.30
CA ARG A 205 -17.06 2.76 18.49
C ARG A 205 -16.51 1.95 19.66
N MET A 206 -15.40 1.25 19.49
CA MET A 206 -14.80 0.43 20.52
C MET A 206 -14.38 1.27 21.75
N GLN A 207 -14.45 0.66 22.93
CA GLN A 207 -13.95 1.22 24.18
C GLN A 207 -12.75 0.42 24.71
N ILE A 208 -11.97 -0.16 23.82
CA ILE A 208 -10.75 -0.95 24.07
C ILE A 208 -9.66 -0.48 23.12
N PRO A 209 -8.36 -0.68 23.43
CA PRO A 209 -7.28 -0.29 22.52
C PRO A 209 -7.36 -1.01 21.17
N VAL A 210 -7.22 -0.25 20.09
CA VAL A 210 -7.19 -0.73 18.70
C VAL A 210 -5.91 -0.28 18.01
N PHE A 211 -5.05 -1.22 17.68
CA PHE A 211 -3.94 -1.01 16.76
C PHE A 211 -4.37 -1.29 15.32
N SER A 212 -3.68 -0.71 14.36
CA SER A 212 -3.69 -1.13 12.96
C SER A 212 -2.30 -1.61 12.54
N THR A 213 -2.19 -2.51 11.55
CA THR A 213 -0.90 -2.70 10.87
C THR A 213 -0.56 -1.47 10.04
N ALA A 214 0.71 -1.33 9.63
CA ALA A 214 1.13 -0.19 8.79
C ALA A 214 0.34 -0.13 7.46
N ALA A 215 0.02 -1.29 6.88
CA ALA A 215 -0.78 -1.41 5.67
C ALA A 215 -2.27 -1.09 5.90
N ALA A 216 -2.75 -1.24 7.14
CA ALA A 216 -4.14 -1.02 7.53
C ALA A 216 -4.40 0.35 8.20
N LYS A 217 -3.44 1.30 8.12
CA LYS A 217 -3.65 2.64 8.68
C LYS A 217 -4.99 3.24 8.25
N GLY A 218 -5.72 3.77 9.23
CA GLY A 218 -7.07 4.29 9.03
C GLY A 218 -8.18 3.24 9.10
N ALA A 219 -7.89 2.00 9.47
CA ALA A 219 -8.93 1.00 9.82
C ALA A 219 -9.74 1.48 11.04
N VAL A 220 -9.10 2.12 12.00
CA VAL A 220 -9.72 2.94 13.03
C VAL A 220 -9.35 4.40 12.77
N HIS A 221 -10.24 5.34 13.05
CA HIS A 221 -9.92 6.77 12.97
C HIS A 221 -8.86 7.12 14.02
N GLU A 222 -7.64 7.39 13.59
CA GLU A 222 -6.46 7.43 14.46
C GLU A 222 -6.40 8.64 15.41
N ALA A 223 -7.31 9.60 15.31
CA ALA A 223 -7.47 10.67 16.30
C ALA A 223 -8.36 10.28 17.49
N LEU A 224 -9.00 9.10 17.46
CA LEU A 224 -9.81 8.63 18.59
C LEU A 224 -8.92 8.18 19.76
N PRO A 225 -9.35 8.37 21.01
CA PRO A 225 -8.51 8.11 22.18
C PRO A 225 -8.13 6.64 22.39
N HIS A 226 -8.90 5.71 21.83
CA HIS A 226 -8.63 4.26 21.87
C HIS A 226 -7.81 3.76 20.67
N ALA A 227 -7.50 4.63 19.69
CA ALA A 227 -6.64 4.29 18.57
C ALA A 227 -5.17 4.27 19.02
N ALA A 228 -4.60 3.08 19.13
CA ALA A 228 -3.26 2.85 19.69
C ALA A 228 -2.11 3.06 18.69
N GLY A 229 -2.43 3.46 17.46
CA GLY A 229 -1.46 3.67 16.38
C GLY A 229 -1.12 2.39 15.62
N VAL A 230 0.12 2.29 15.13
CA VAL A 230 0.56 1.15 14.31
C VAL A 230 1.21 0.08 15.18
N TYR A 231 0.76 -1.17 14.98
CA TYR A 231 1.42 -2.37 15.49
C TYR A 231 2.45 -2.87 14.50
N THR A 232 3.69 -3.03 14.91
CA THR A 232 4.80 -3.50 14.08
C THR A 232 5.34 -4.87 14.50
N GLY A 233 5.09 -5.28 15.74
CA GLY A 233 5.63 -6.47 16.38
C GLY A 233 7.11 -6.32 16.81
N VAL A 234 7.71 -5.14 16.62
CA VAL A 234 9.09 -4.81 17.03
C VAL A 234 9.17 -3.49 17.80
N GLY A 235 8.02 -2.98 18.28
CA GLY A 235 7.94 -1.74 19.03
C GLY A 235 8.77 -1.78 20.30
N GLN A 236 9.56 -0.72 20.54
CA GLN A 236 10.42 -0.54 21.71
C GLN A 236 9.74 0.32 22.77
N GLU A 237 10.48 0.73 23.80
CA GLU A 237 9.96 1.37 25.04
C GLU A 237 9.12 2.63 24.82
N LEU A 238 9.32 3.36 23.72
CA LEU A 238 8.51 4.54 23.38
C LEU A 238 7.25 4.20 22.57
N SER A 239 7.19 2.98 22.02
CA SER A 239 6.02 2.54 21.26
C SER A 239 4.86 2.19 22.20
N PRO A 240 3.61 2.55 21.86
CA PRO A 240 2.43 2.05 22.56
C PRO A 240 2.34 0.52 22.63
N GLU A 241 2.99 -0.22 21.70
CA GLU A 241 3.07 -1.68 21.73
C GLU A 241 3.70 -2.19 23.03
N ALA A 242 4.80 -1.57 23.47
CA ALA A 242 5.56 -2.01 24.64
C ALA A 242 4.75 -1.95 25.94
N ASP A 243 3.79 -1.04 26.04
CA ASP A 243 2.93 -0.88 27.20
C ASP A 243 1.62 -1.68 27.05
N LEU A 244 0.85 -1.43 26.01
CA LEU A 244 -0.52 -1.96 25.87
C LEU A 244 -0.57 -3.45 25.63
N ILE A 245 0.33 -4.02 24.81
CA ILE A 245 0.38 -5.46 24.53
C ILE A 245 0.69 -6.27 25.80
N GLN A 246 1.55 -5.75 26.69
CA GLN A 246 1.91 -6.41 27.94
C GLN A 246 0.76 -6.45 28.95
N ARG A 247 -0.20 -5.54 28.84
CA ARG A 247 -1.34 -5.38 29.76
C ARG A 247 -2.59 -6.13 29.31
N ALA A 248 -2.65 -6.47 28.02
CA ALA A 248 -3.76 -7.24 27.46
C ALA A 248 -3.78 -8.67 27.99
N ASP A 249 -4.97 -9.24 28.15
CA ASP A 249 -5.19 -10.65 28.50
C ASP A 249 -5.73 -11.46 27.31
N LEU A 250 -6.07 -10.81 26.20
CA LEU A 250 -6.42 -11.41 24.91
C LEU A 250 -6.04 -10.47 23.77
N ILE A 251 -5.40 -11.00 22.74
CA ILE A 251 -5.18 -10.30 21.47
C ILE A 251 -6.17 -10.80 20.44
N VAL A 252 -6.89 -9.88 19.79
CA VAL A 252 -7.83 -10.18 18.71
C VAL A 252 -7.29 -9.58 17.40
N GLY A 253 -6.73 -10.43 16.54
CA GLY A 253 -6.36 -10.06 15.17
C GLY A 253 -7.58 -9.97 14.28
N ILE A 254 -7.61 -9.03 13.34
CA ILE A 254 -8.57 -8.99 12.24
C ILE A 254 -7.77 -9.09 10.93
N GLY A 255 -7.66 -10.30 10.39
CA GLY A 255 -6.76 -10.57 9.27
C GLY A 255 -5.31 -10.25 9.62
N LEU A 256 -4.91 -10.51 10.87
CA LEU A 256 -3.51 -10.34 11.28
C LEU A 256 -2.67 -11.44 10.65
N ARG A 257 -1.82 -11.04 9.70
CA ARG A 257 -0.99 -11.95 8.90
C ARG A 257 0.48 -11.55 8.99
N PRO A 258 1.41 -12.52 8.98
CA PRO A 258 2.85 -12.26 9.13
C PRO A 258 3.40 -11.22 8.13
N GLY A 259 2.91 -11.20 6.90
CA GLY A 259 3.31 -10.23 5.87
C GLY A 259 2.97 -8.77 6.19
N GLU A 260 2.06 -8.51 7.11
CA GLU A 260 1.62 -7.15 7.47
C GLU A 260 2.38 -6.53 8.65
N VAL A 261 3.30 -7.28 9.26
CA VAL A 261 4.11 -6.84 10.41
C VAL A 261 5.58 -7.14 10.21
N LEU A 262 6.45 -6.42 10.92
CA LEU A 262 7.91 -6.60 10.82
C LEU A 262 8.42 -7.73 11.68
N GLY A 263 7.77 -7.98 12.82
CA GLY A 263 8.08 -9.06 13.73
C GLY A 263 6.79 -9.69 14.25
N ALA A 264 6.79 -11.02 14.31
CA ALA A 264 5.68 -11.78 14.86
C ALA A 264 6.24 -12.61 16.03
N GLY A 265 6.48 -11.93 17.15
CA GLY A 265 6.84 -12.62 18.39
C GLY A 265 5.58 -13.21 19.03
N PRO A 266 5.71 -14.29 19.83
CA PRO A 266 4.59 -14.82 20.58
C PRO A 266 4.05 -13.77 21.55
N PHE A 267 2.72 -13.64 21.60
CA PHE A 267 2.07 -12.84 22.62
C PHE A 267 2.20 -13.55 23.99
N LYS A 268 2.18 -12.79 25.08
CA LYS A 268 2.21 -13.34 26.45
C LYS A 268 0.85 -13.87 26.92
N CYS A 269 -0.20 -13.59 26.18
CA CYS A 269 -1.57 -14.04 26.43
C CYS A 269 -2.11 -14.77 25.21
N ASP A 270 -3.27 -15.36 25.33
CA ASP A 270 -3.96 -15.97 24.20
C ASP A 270 -4.19 -14.94 23.09
N ALA A 271 -4.12 -15.41 21.87
CA ALA A 271 -4.44 -14.63 20.67
C ALA A 271 -5.42 -15.40 19.79
N VAL A 272 -6.37 -14.69 19.21
CA VAL A 272 -7.33 -15.22 18.22
C VAL A 272 -7.31 -14.39 16.97
N ASN A 273 -7.71 -14.95 15.82
CA ASN A 273 -7.74 -14.20 14.56
C ASN A 273 -9.13 -14.30 13.92
N LEU A 274 -9.64 -13.19 13.44
CA LEU A 274 -10.84 -13.09 12.62
C LEU A 274 -10.41 -13.07 11.17
N ASP A 275 -10.43 -14.23 10.48
CA ASP A 275 -9.86 -14.35 9.14
C ASP A 275 -10.49 -15.52 8.36
N PRO A 276 -11.05 -15.29 7.15
CA PRO A 276 -11.72 -16.33 6.37
C PRO A 276 -10.76 -17.37 5.77
N ILE A 277 -9.46 -17.06 5.64
CA ILE A 277 -8.49 -17.92 4.95
C ILE A 277 -7.26 -18.28 5.78
N ASN A 278 -7.09 -17.73 6.98
CA ASN A 278 -5.91 -18.02 7.77
C ASN A 278 -5.96 -19.43 8.35
N ALA A 279 -4.85 -20.16 8.20
CA ALA A 279 -4.65 -21.43 8.88
C ALA A 279 -4.03 -21.20 10.26
N PRO A 280 -4.46 -21.91 11.30
CA PRO A 280 -3.77 -21.91 12.59
C PRO A 280 -2.33 -22.42 12.46
N GLY A 281 -1.44 -21.93 13.32
CA GLY A 281 -0.07 -22.40 13.38
C GLY A 281 0.86 -21.70 12.38
N HIS A 282 0.49 -20.54 11.90
CA HIS A 282 1.40 -19.70 11.13
C HIS A 282 2.55 -19.26 12.01
N ASP A 283 3.77 -19.42 11.52
CA ASP A 283 5.00 -19.08 12.23
C ASP A 283 4.91 -17.66 12.82
N GLY A 284 5.05 -17.55 14.13
CA GLY A 284 5.04 -16.29 14.87
C GLY A 284 3.72 -15.91 15.55
N PHE A 285 2.56 -16.23 14.99
CA PHE A 285 1.26 -16.02 15.62
C PHE A 285 0.63 -17.35 16.00
N ALA A 286 0.80 -17.80 17.25
CA ALA A 286 0.15 -18.98 17.78
C ALA A 286 -1.29 -18.65 18.19
N PHE A 287 -2.21 -18.63 17.22
CA PHE A 287 -3.62 -18.39 17.53
C PHE A 287 -4.28 -19.55 18.23
N ALA A 288 -4.93 -19.29 19.37
CA ALA A 288 -5.76 -20.25 20.11
C ALA A 288 -7.08 -20.55 19.40
N GLY A 289 -7.46 -19.72 18.43
CA GLY A 289 -8.63 -19.91 17.60
C GLY A 289 -8.71 -18.95 16.42
N VAL A 290 -9.49 -19.37 15.41
CA VAL A 290 -9.77 -18.56 14.21
C VAL A 290 -11.28 -18.59 13.96
N LEU A 291 -11.87 -17.42 13.76
CA LEU A 291 -13.28 -17.23 13.41
C LEU A 291 -13.38 -16.55 12.05
N ARG A 292 -14.21 -17.07 11.17
CA ARG A 292 -14.34 -16.59 9.78
C ARG A 292 -15.22 -15.37 9.63
N ASP A 293 -16.37 -15.41 10.30
CA ASP A 293 -17.28 -14.26 10.35
C ASP A 293 -16.90 -13.37 11.53
N PRO A 294 -16.41 -12.16 11.31
CA PRO A 294 -16.03 -11.27 12.40
C PRO A 294 -17.23 -10.71 13.16
N ALA A 295 -18.45 -10.73 12.62
CA ALA A 295 -19.59 -10.02 13.20
C ALA A 295 -19.94 -10.44 14.64
N PRO A 296 -19.98 -11.73 15.01
CA PRO A 296 -20.23 -12.12 16.39
C PRO A 296 -19.14 -11.66 17.36
N ALA A 297 -17.86 -11.74 16.93
CA ALA A 297 -16.73 -11.28 17.74
C ALA A 297 -16.76 -9.77 17.93
N MET A 298 -17.05 -9.00 16.89
CA MET A 298 -17.16 -7.54 16.95
C MET A 298 -18.29 -7.12 17.92
N ALA A 299 -19.43 -7.80 17.88
CA ALA A 299 -20.53 -7.57 18.80
C ALA A 299 -20.16 -7.83 20.27
N ALA A 300 -19.41 -8.92 20.55
CA ALA A 300 -18.92 -9.24 21.88
C ALA A 300 -17.86 -8.23 22.37
N LEU A 301 -16.91 -7.83 21.50
CA LEU A 301 -15.88 -6.82 21.82
C LEU A 301 -16.47 -5.44 22.10
N ALA A 302 -17.55 -5.06 21.43
CA ALA A 302 -18.26 -3.80 21.66
C ALA A 302 -18.85 -3.67 23.08
N GLN A 303 -18.96 -4.77 23.83
CA GLN A 303 -19.40 -4.78 25.23
C GLN A 303 -18.23 -4.63 26.22
N LYS A 304 -16.99 -4.56 25.74
CA LYS A 304 -15.79 -4.47 26.57
C LYS A 304 -15.33 -3.01 26.70
N ALA A 305 -14.79 -2.68 27.86
CA ALA A 305 -14.24 -1.35 28.12
C ALA A 305 -13.00 -1.45 29.01
N TRP A 306 -11.84 -1.02 28.51
CA TRP A 306 -10.60 -0.87 29.29
C TRP A 306 -9.56 -0.10 28.47
N GLY A 307 -8.60 0.50 29.16
CA GLY A 307 -7.34 0.95 28.57
C GLY A 307 -7.41 2.16 27.62
N VAL A 308 -8.55 2.83 27.47
CA VAL A 308 -8.71 3.98 26.57
C VAL A 308 -7.85 5.16 27.00
N GLU A 309 -7.80 5.47 28.29
CA GLU A 309 -6.99 6.55 28.83
C GLU A 309 -5.49 6.22 28.71
N GLU A 310 -5.10 5.00 29.06
CA GLU A 310 -3.72 4.52 28.93
C GLU A 310 -3.26 4.52 27.45
N CYS A 311 -4.15 4.17 26.55
CA CYS A 311 -3.91 4.23 25.11
C CYS A 311 -3.62 5.68 24.66
N ALA A 312 -4.49 6.62 25.02
CA ALA A 312 -4.32 8.03 24.68
C ALA A 312 -3.01 8.60 25.29
N GLN A 313 -2.67 8.21 26.53
CA GLN A 313 -1.42 8.61 27.19
C GLN A 313 -0.19 8.02 26.47
N ALA A 314 -0.20 6.73 26.09
CA ALA A 314 0.92 6.09 25.41
C ALA A 314 1.17 6.73 24.02
N VAL A 315 0.12 6.93 23.24
CA VAL A 315 0.20 7.63 21.95
C VAL A 315 0.67 9.07 22.13
N GLY A 316 0.16 9.76 23.16
CA GLY A 316 0.55 11.13 23.50
C GLY A 316 2.04 11.25 23.83
N ARG A 317 2.60 10.34 24.65
CA ARG A 317 4.04 10.30 24.98
C ARG A 317 4.89 10.11 23.72
N LEU A 318 4.53 9.16 22.85
CA LEU A 318 5.26 8.94 21.59
C LEU A 318 5.22 10.17 20.70
N ARG A 319 4.04 10.79 20.52
CA ARG A 319 3.90 12.01 19.71
C ARG A 319 4.72 13.17 20.28
N GLN A 320 4.71 13.37 21.59
CA GLN A 320 5.52 14.38 22.26
C GLN A 320 7.02 14.14 22.04
N HIS A 321 7.47 12.91 22.11
CA HIS A 321 8.86 12.55 21.84
C HIS A 321 9.25 12.87 20.38
N LEU A 322 8.42 12.48 19.41
CA LEU A 322 8.68 12.66 17.98
C LEU A 322 8.60 14.15 17.56
N LEU A 323 7.72 14.94 18.19
CA LEU A 323 7.53 16.37 17.91
C LEU A 323 8.35 17.29 18.82
N ARG A 324 9.36 16.75 19.53
CA ARG A 324 10.22 17.57 20.40
C ARG A 324 10.84 18.73 19.62
N PRO A 325 10.96 19.91 20.24
CA PRO A 325 11.61 21.07 19.62
C PRO A 325 13.06 20.76 19.21
N GLY A 326 13.53 21.36 18.15
CA GLY A 326 14.88 21.20 17.63
C GLY A 326 14.93 21.27 16.12
N ASN A 327 15.74 20.40 15.49
CA ASN A 327 15.92 20.34 14.08
C ASN A 327 14.62 19.99 13.34
N PHE A 328 14.48 20.51 12.12
CA PHE A 328 13.37 20.12 11.24
C PHE A 328 13.54 18.68 10.80
N LEU A 329 12.62 17.80 11.20
CA LEU A 329 12.68 16.35 11.01
C LEU A 329 11.34 15.83 10.47
N PRO A 330 11.25 14.57 10.01
CA PRO A 330 10.03 14.02 9.39
C PRO A 330 8.75 14.23 10.20
N ALA A 331 8.78 14.11 11.53
CA ALA A 331 7.59 14.31 12.36
C ALA A 331 7.02 15.73 12.21
N HIS A 332 7.89 16.75 12.15
CA HIS A 332 7.49 18.14 11.96
C HIS A 332 6.91 18.36 10.55
N ALA A 333 7.44 17.67 9.53
CA ALA A 333 6.88 17.72 8.18
C ALA A 333 5.46 17.12 8.12
N PHE A 334 5.21 15.98 8.75
CA PHE A 334 3.86 15.40 8.83
C PHE A 334 2.89 16.28 9.62
N ALA A 335 3.36 16.93 10.68
CA ALA A 335 2.55 17.90 11.44
C ALA A 335 2.19 19.13 10.58
N ALA A 336 3.15 19.66 9.80
CA ALA A 336 2.89 20.77 8.87
C ALA A 336 1.89 20.38 7.76
N ILE A 337 1.96 19.15 7.23
CA ILE A 337 0.95 18.64 6.29
C ILE A 337 -0.44 18.64 6.94
N ALA A 338 -0.58 18.12 8.16
CA ALA A 338 -1.86 18.09 8.87
C ALA A 338 -2.43 19.49 9.10
N GLN A 339 -1.57 20.47 9.40
CA GLN A 339 -1.95 21.87 9.58
C GLN A 339 -2.38 22.54 8.26
N ALA A 340 -1.69 22.25 7.16
CA ALA A 340 -1.98 22.85 5.86
C ALA A 340 -3.30 22.35 5.25
N PHE A 341 -3.77 21.16 5.63
CA PHE A 341 -4.98 20.54 5.05
C PHE A 341 -6.02 20.18 6.11
N PRO A 342 -6.62 21.17 6.80
CA PRO A 342 -7.62 20.91 7.84
C PRO A 342 -8.89 20.23 7.32
N SER A 343 -9.20 20.41 6.02
CA SER A 343 -10.33 19.74 5.34
C SER A 343 -10.01 18.31 4.88
N GLY A 344 -8.78 17.85 5.14
CA GLY A 344 -8.30 16.52 4.81
C GLY A 344 -7.51 16.43 3.52
N VAL A 345 -6.59 15.49 3.51
CA VAL A 345 -5.64 15.20 2.41
C VAL A 345 -5.42 13.68 2.37
N ARG A 346 -5.00 13.16 1.23
CA ARG A 346 -4.46 11.81 1.12
C ARG A 346 -2.94 11.87 1.27
N VAL A 347 -2.38 11.07 2.17
CA VAL A 347 -0.94 10.94 2.32
C VAL A 347 -0.50 9.58 1.79
N VAL A 348 0.49 9.59 0.92
CA VAL A 348 1.20 8.40 0.44
C VAL A 348 2.60 8.41 1.04
N ILE A 349 2.99 7.31 1.67
CA ILE A 349 4.26 7.21 2.39
C ILE A 349 5.09 6.10 1.74
N ASP A 350 6.20 6.47 1.10
CA ASP A 350 7.17 5.52 0.55
C ASP A 350 8.06 4.94 1.66
N THR A 351 8.95 4.03 1.31
CA THR A 351 9.82 3.33 2.27
C THR A 351 11.07 4.12 2.62
N GLY A 352 11.36 4.23 3.91
CA GLY A 352 12.52 4.92 4.50
C GLY A 352 12.32 5.14 6.01
N TYR A 353 13.27 5.73 6.73
CA TYR A 353 13.08 6.05 8.15
C TYR A 353 11.87 6.97 8.40
N PHE A 354 11.61 7.90 7.47
CA PHE A 354 10.43 8.76 7.54
C PHE A 354 9.12 7.98 7.52
N CYS A 355 9.07 6.79 6.92
CA CYS A 355 7.84 5.98 6.93
C CYS A 355 7.52 5.48 8.33
N THR A 356 8.53 5.05 9.10
CA THR A 356 8.34 4.70 10.52
C THR A 356 7.76 5.87 11.30
N ILE A 357 8.34 7.06 11.11
CA ILE A 357 7.86 8.28 11.77
C ILE A 357 6.44 8.61 11.31
N GLY A 358 6.18 8.58 10.00
CA GLY A 358 4.87 8.84 9.41
C GLY A 358 3.79 7.89 9.91
N GLU A 359 4.13 6.61 10.08
CA GLU A 359 3.24 5.59 10.65
C GLU A 359 2.73 5.96 12.05
N HIS A 360 3.55 6.60 12.87
CA HIS A 360 3.20 6.97 14.22
C HIS A 360 2.67 8.41 14.37
N ILE A 361 3.05 9.33 13.50
CA ILE A 361 2.66 10.75 13.59
C ILE A 361 1.42 11.07 12.75
N TRP A 362 1.33 10.54 11.53
CA TRP A 362 0.18 10.79 10.67
C TRP A 362 -1.05 10.09 11.21
N GLN A 363 -2.12 10.85 11.48
CA GLN A 363 -3.39 10.32 11.95
C GLN A 363 -4.36 10.18 10.77
N ALA A 364 -4.45 8.98 10.22
CA ALA A 364 -5.34 8.70 9.12
C ALA A 364 -6.80 8.63 9.60
N PRO A 365 -7.73 9.41 9.02
CA PRO A 365 -9.15 9.34 9.39
C PRO A 365 -9.83 8.08 8.82
N LYS A 366 -9.31 7.53 7.72
CA LYS A 366 -9.80 6.32 7.04
C LYS A 366 -8.73 5.77 6.08
N GLY A 367 -8.85 4.49 5.71
CA GLY A 367 -7.81 3.77 4.98
C GLY A 367 -7.44 4.33 3.60
N GLU A 368 -8.40 4.90 2.88
CA GLU A 368 -8.14 5.53 1.58
C GLU A 368 -7.40 6.88 1.68
N ARG A 369 -7.24 7.43 2.89
CA ARG A 369 -6.51 8.67 3.17
C ARG A 369 -5.05 8.42 3.55
N CYS A 370 -4.63 7.17 3.68
CA CYS A 370 -3.23 6.80 3.91
C CYS A 370 -2.87 5.56 3.10
N LEU A 371 -1.92 5.70 2.19
CA LEU A 371 -1.36 4.60 1.42
C LEU A 371 0.12 4.47 1.76
N SER A 372 0.59 3.25 1.94
CA SER A 372 2.00 2.98 2.23
C SER A 372 2.40 1.59 1.74
N SER A 373 3.69 1.36 1.59
CA SER A 373 4.25 0.01 1.45
C SER A 373 4.39 -0.61 2.85
N GLY A 374 3.26 -0.94 3.46
CA GLY A 374 3.21 -1.41 4.84
C GLY A 374 3.68 -2.85 5.01
N SER A 375 3.40 -3.71 4.05
CA SER A 375 3.71 -5.14 4.09
C SER A 375 5.07 -5.44 3.46
N GLY A 376 5.28 -5.08 2.19
CA GLY A 376 6.51 -5.39 1.45
C GLY A 376 7.67 -4.44 1.73
N ARG A 377 7.44 -3.28 2.29
CA ARG A 377 8.45 -2.20 2.44
C ARG A 377 9.17 -1.93 1.12
N TYR A 378 8.44 -1.97 0.02
CA TYR A 378 8.96 -1.83 -1.32
C TYR A 378 9.27 -0.36 -1.62
N MET A 379 10.55 -0.02 -1.73
CA MET A 379 11.03 1.35 -1.99
C MET A 379 10.71 1.78 -3.43
N GLY A 380 10.21 3.00 -3.61
CA GLY A 380 9.94 3.61 -4.91
C GLY A 380 8.52 3.44 -5.42
N ILE A 381 7.66 2.65 -4.75
CA ILE A 381 6.26 2.53 -5.19
C ILE A 381 5.41 3.76 -4.87
N GLY A 382 5.88 4.63 -3.99
CA GLY A 382 5.13 5.79 -3.52
C GLY A 382 4.70 6.73 -4.65
N LEU A 383 5.59 7.04 -5.60
CA LEU A 383 5.26 7.94 -6.71
C LEU A 383 4.17 7.37 -7.64
N PRO A 384 4.27 6.14 -8.15
CA PRO A 384 3.17 5.51 -8.89
C PRO A 384 1.87 5.42 -8.09
N GLN A 385 1.91 5.08 -6.80
CA GLN A 385 0.72 5.05 -5.94
C GLN A 385 0.05 6.41 -5.82
N ALA A 386 0.84 7.47 -5.58
CA ALA A 386 0.34 8.82 -5.43
C ALA A 386 -0.31 9.34 -6.72
N ILE A 387 0.32 9.08 -7.87
CA ILE A 387 -0.23 9.42 -9.19
C ILE A 387 -1.56 8.69 -9.42
N ALA A 388 -1.58 7.37 -9.20
CA ALA A 388 -2.78 6.55 -9.41
C ALA A 388 -3.93 6.97 -8.49
N ALA A 389 -3.63 7.30 -7.23
CA ALA A 389 -4.62 7.76 -6.26
C ALA A 389 -5.20 9.14 -6.65
N ALA A 390 -4.36 10.05 -7.14
CA ALA A 390 -4.79 11.36 -7.63
C ALA A 390 -5.60 11.26 -8.94
N ILE A 391 -5.30 10.28 -9.82
CA ILE A 391 -6.11 9.97 -11.00
C ILE A 391 -7.48 9.43 -10.59
N HIS A 392 -7.52 8.52 -9.63
CA HIS A 392 -8.75 7.86 -9.19
C HIS A 392 -9.74 8.84 -8.53
N ASP A 393 -9.22 9.72 -7.69
CA ASP A 393 -10.03 10.74 -7.02
C ASP A 393 -9.26 12.07 -6.95
N PRO A 394 -9.38 12.90 -7.99
CA PRO A 394 -8.70 14.19 -8.05
C PRO A 394 -9.34 15.27 -7.16
N SER A 395 -10.49 15.01 -6.56
CA SER A 395 -11.12 15.93 -5.59
C SER A 395 -10.36 16.03 -4.27
N VAL A 396 -9.48 15.03 -3.99
CA VAL A 396 -8.68 14.94 -2.79
C VAL A 396 -7.22 15.23 -3.12
N PRO A 397 -6.64 16.34 -2.63
CA PRO A 397 -5.22 16.58 -2.75
C PRO A 397 -4.41 15.38 -2.21
N THR A 398 -3.38 15.02 -2.94
CA THR A 398 -2.50 13.90 -2.56
C THR A 398 -1.11 14.42 -2.24
N VAL A 399 -0.56 14.06 -1.09
CA VAL A 399 0.80 14.38 -0.66
C VAL A 399 1.60 13.10 -0.58
N LEU A 400 2.69 13.03 -1.34
CA LEU A 400 3.67 11.95 -1.28
C LEU A 400 4.83 12.35 -0.38
N ALA A 401 5.09 11.59 0.67
CA ALA A 401 6.34 11.61 1.42
C ALA A 401 7.28 10.55 0.85
N VAL A 402 8.46 10.97 0.39
CA VAL A 402 9.43 10.10 -0.27
C VAL A 402 10.85 10.49 0.13
N GLY A 403 11.75 9.50 0.24
CA GLY A 403 13.17 9.73 0.52
C GLY A 403 14.03 9.80 -0.74
N ASP A 404 15.33 9.99 -0.57
CA ASP A 404 16.30 10.13 -1.65
C ASP A 404 16.31 8.94 -2.62
N GLY A 405 16.19 7.72 -2.09
CA GLY A 405 16.17 6.51 -2.89
C GLY A 405 14.84 6.19 -3.57
N GLY A 406 13.73 6.67 -3.01
CA GLY A 406 12.38 6.32 -3.47
C GLY A 406 11.93 7.04 -4.74
N ILE A 407 12.53 8.18 -5.07
CA ILE A 407 12.16 8.96 -6.26
C ILE A 407 12.68 8.29 -7.54
N ALA A 408 13.91 7.82 -7.52
CA ALA A 408 14.65 7.40 -8.71
C ALA A 408 13.98 6.29 -9.54
N PRO A 409 13.45 5.19 -8.95
CA PRO A 409 12.96 4.05 -9.73
C PRO A 409 11.88 4.39 -10.76
N PHE A 410 10.98 5.32 -10.42
CA PHE A 410 9.85 5.68 -11.28
C PHE A 410 9.72 7.19 -11.51
N PHE A 411 10.82 7.92 -11.43
CA PHE A 411 10.83 9.37 -11.62
C PHE A 411 10.15 9.83 -12.94
N ALA A 412 10.34 9.09 -14.02
CA ALA A 412 9.75 9.43 -15.32
C ALA A 412 8.22 9.54 -15.28
N GLU A 413 7.57 8.85 -14.35
CA GLU A 413 6.11 8.90 -14.20
C GLU A 413 5.59 10.25 -13.70
N ALA A 414 6.45 11.10 -13.14
CA ALA A 414 6.10 12.49 -12.80
C ALA A 414 5.56 13.27 -14.01
N ARG A 415 6.01 12.92 -15.24
CA ARG A 415 5.46 13.50 -16.47
C ARG A 415 3.96 13.24 -16.65
N LEU A 416 3.48 12.09 -16.21
CA LEU A 416 2.05 11.77 -16.24
C LEU A 416 1.27 12.69 -15.28
N ALA A 417 1.80 12.91 -14.07
CA ALA A 417 1.18 13.81 -13.10
C ALA A 417 1.08 15.25 -13.64
N GLN A 418 2.15 15.75 -14.26
CA GLN A 418 2.18 17.07 -14.85
C GLN A 418 1.21 17.18 -16.03
N ARG A 419 1.24 16.21 -16.96
CA ARG A 419 0.36 16.20 -18.15
C ARG A 419 -1.12 16.22 -17.80
N LEU A 420 -1.50 15.57 -16.69
CA LEU A 420 -2.88 15.51 -16.20
C LEU A 420 -3.21 16.61 -15.19
N THR A 421 -2.27 17.50 -14.89
CA THR A 421 -2.44 18.60 -13.92
C THR A 421 -2.96 18.05 -12.58
N LEU A 422 -2.35 16.94 -12.09
CA LEU A 422 -2.85 16.26 -10.90
C LEU A 422 -2.64 17.08 -9.62
N PRO A 423 -3.57 17.02 -8.66
CA PRO A 423 -3.44 17.65 -7.34
C PRO A 423 -2.46 16.86 -6.44
N LEU A 424 -1.18 16.82 -6.83
CA LEU A 424 -0.12 16.02 -6.23
C LEU A 424 1.02 16.90 -5.72
N ALA A 425 1.33 16.83 -4.42
CA ALA A 425 2.55 17.39 -3.86
C ALA A 425 3.55 16.26 -3.54
N VAL A 426 4.76 16.33 -4.06
CA VAL A 426 5.86 15.41 -3.80
C VAL A 426 6.82 16.06 -2.82
N LEU A 427 6.92 15.52 -1.61
CA LEU A 427 7.80 16.03 -0.55
C LEU A 427 9.00 15.08 -0.40
N GLN A 428 10.18 15.51 -0.87
CA GLN A 428 11.42 14.76 -0.69
C GLN A 428 12.00 15.06 0.69
N MET A 429 11.92 14.09 1.60
CA MET A 429 12.57 14.13 2.92
C MET A 429 14.01 13.62 2.76
N SER A 430 14.95 14.53 2.63
CA SER A 430 16.35 14.22 2.27
C SER A 430 17.27 14.28 3.46
N ASP A 431 17.89 13.15 3.82
CA ASP A 431 19.03 13.07 4.76
C ASP A 431 20.37 12.83 4.03
N GLY A 432 20.37 13.00 2.71
CA GLY A 432 21.53 12.85 1.82
C GLY A 432 21.86 11.40 1.46
N GLY A 433 20.89 10.46 1.54
CA GLY A 433 21.13 9.08 1.09
C GLY A 433 20.17 8.03 1.61
N TYR A 434 20.59 6.74 1.63
CA TYR A 434 19.83 5.62 2.22
C TYR A 434 20.11 5.54 3.73
N GLY A 435 19.49 6.43 4.50
CA GLY A 435 19.80 6.64 5.90
C GLY A 435 19.81 5.36 6.74
N SER A 436 18.83 4.46 6.58
CA SER A 436 18.74 3.20 7.32
C SER A 436 19.94 2.26 7.05
N VAL A 437 20.36 2.16 5.80
CA VAL A 437 21.50 1.32 5.40
C VAL A 437 22.80 1.93 5.92
N ARG A 438 22.94 3.24 5.83
CA ARG A 438 24.11 3.98 6.31
C ARG A 438 24.27 3.84 7.82
N THR A 439 23.21 3.99 8.59
CA THR A 439 23.21 3.85 10.06
C THR A 439 23.72 2.48 10.47
N ARG A 440 23.18 1.43 9.86
CA ARG A 440 23.64 0.07 10.14
C ARG A 440 25.11 -0.11 9.75
N ALA A 441 25.51 0.34 8.56
CA ALA A 441 26.88 0.20 8.11
C ALA A 441 27.88 0.88 9.08
N ILE A 442 27.53 2.04 9.63
CA ILE A 442 28.32 2.74 10.64
C ILE A 442 28.35 1.94 11.94
N ALA A 443 27.21 1.46 12.43
CA ALA A 443 27.10 0.71 13.68
C ALA A 443 27.90 -0.61 13.63
N ASP A 444 27.90 -1.28 12.48
CA ASP A 444 28.64 -2.54 12.26
C ASP A 444 30.13 -2.32 11.88
N GLY A 445 30.59 -1.06 11.83
CA GLY A 445 31.98 -0.75 11.47
C GLY A 445 32.34 -1.10 10.01
N LEU A 446 31.35 -1.16 9.10
CA LEU A 446 31.57 -1.50 7.70
C LEU A 446 32.25 -0.33 6.97
N THR A 447 33.47 -0.55 6.51
CA THR A 447 34.31 0.47 5.85
C THR A 447 33.80 0.89 4.47
N GLN A 448 32.93 0.06 3.86
CA GLN A 448 32.23 0.34 2.61
C GLN A 448 30.77 0.64 2.92
N ALA A 449 30.55 1.60 3.82
CA ALA A 449 29.21 2.18 3.93
C ALA A 449 28.75 2.50 2.50
N PRO A 450 27.54 2.03 2.07
CA PRO A 450 27.08 2.31 0.73
C PRO A 450 27.26 3.80 0.48
N LYS A 451 28.21 4.15 -0.38
CA LYS A 451 28.34 5.50 -0.89
C LYS A 451 27.16 5.71 -1.78
N LEU A 452 26.06 6.06 -1.12
CA LEU A 452 25.01 6.67 -1.86
C LEU A 452 25.58 7.96 -2.33
N GLU A 453 25.55 8.14 -3.60
CA GLU A 453 25.85 9.43 -4.17
C GLU A 453 25.08 10.45 -3.36
N PRO A 454 25.75 11.51 -2.84
CA PRO A 454 25.07 12.59 -2.16
C PRO A 454 23.96 13.01 -3.10
N GLY A 455 22.72 12.84 -2.66
CA GLY A 455 21.56 12.94 -3.52
C GLY A 455 21.60 14.24 -4.26
N ALA A 456 21.76 14.17 -5.56
CA ALA A 456 21.52 15.33 -6.41
C ALA A 456 20.10 15.78 -6.11
N SER A 457 19.92 17.07 -5.80
CA SER A 457 18.58 17.60 -5.58
C SER A 457 17.72 17.30 -6.82
N TRP A 458 16.64 16.57 -6.62
CA TRP A 458 15.68 16.29 -7.70
C TRP A 458 14.89 17.54 -8.12
N ARG A 459 15.02 18.65 -7.39
CA ARG A 459 14.32 19.91 -7.65
C ARG A 459 14.44 20.37 -9.10
N GLY A 460 15.67 20.41 -9.64
CA GLY A 460 15.87 20.83 -11.03
C GLY A 460 15.26 19.89 -12.05
N ALA A 461 15.18 18.58 -11.75
CA ALA A 461 14.54 17.61 -12.61
C ALA A 461 13.00 17.75 -12.59
N PHE A 462 12.39 18.00 -11.44
CA PHE A 462 10.96 18.27 -11.34
C PHE A 462 10.57 19.61 -11.96
N ASP A 463 11.39 20.66 -11.78
CA ASP A 463 11.23 21.94 -12.45
C ASP A 463 11.25 21.79 -13.98
N GLY A 464 12.22 21.04 -14.51
CA GLY A 464 12.35 20.74 -15.94
C GLY A 464 11.18 19.94 -16.52
N ILE A 465 10.42 19.22 -15.69
CA ILE A 465 9.17 18.55 -16.10
C ILE A 465 7.96 19.51 -16.05
N GLY A 466 8.05 20.60 -15.30
CA GLY A 466 6.99 21.61 -15.16
C GLY A 466 6.21 21.54 -13.86
N PHE A 467 6.76 20.90 -12.80
CA PHE A 467 6.24 21.04 -11.45
C PHE A 467 6.52 22.43 -10.91
N ALA A 468 5.62 22.99 -10.11
CA ALA A 468 6.00 24.04 -9.19
C ALA A 468 7.03 23.47 -8.20
N THR A 469 8.10 24.22 -7.91
CA THR A 469 9.17 23.69 -7.04
C THR A 469 9.47 24.64 -5.89
N SER A 470 9.71 24.07 -4.71
CA SER A 470 10.14 24.80 -3.52
C SER A 470 11.22 24.04 -2.75
N GLU A 471 11.80 24.71 -1.75
CA GLU A 471 12.67 24.12 -0.74
C GLU A 471 12.23 24.64 0.62
N ALA A 472 12.05 23.75 1.59
CA ALA A 472 11.59 24.10 2.92
C ALA A 472 12.52 23.48 3.97
N GLY A 473 13.35 24.32 4.58
CA GLY A 473 14.25 23.93 5.68
C GLY A 473 13.61 23.98 7.07
N GLY A 474 12.28 24.09 7.16
CA GLY A 474 11.55 24.17 8.42
C GLY A 474 10.05 23.96 8.26
N ALA A 475 9.37 23.69 9.37
CA ALA A 475 7.94 23.41 9.38
C ALA A 475 7.09 24.58 8.86
N ASP A 476 7.44 25.82 9.26
CA ASP A 476 6.71 27.03 8.84
C ASP A 476 6.90 27.28 7.33
N ALA A 477 8.11 27.07 6.80
CA ALA A 477 8.40 27.19 5.38
C ALA A 477 7.61 26.13 4.57
N LEU A 478 7.53 24.90 5.06
CA LEU A 478 6.72 23.86 4.45
C LEU A 478 5.21 24.19 4.51
N ALA A 479 4.72 24.63 5.67
CA ALA A 479 3.33 25.02 5.82
C ALA A 479 2.95 26.15 4.86
N THR A 480 3.84 27.15 4.69
CA THR A 480 3.65 28.24 3.71
C THR A 480 3.62 27.70 2.28
N ALA A 481 4.59 26.87 1.90
CA ALA A 481 4.66 26.30 0.55
C ALA A 481 3.39 25.48 0.21
N LEU A 482 2.87 24.72 1.18
CA LEU A 482 1.63 23.94 1.01
C LEU A 482 0.37 24.82 1.00
N ALA A 483 0.34 25.92 1.78
CA ALA A 483 -0.77 26.87 1.79
C ALA A 483 -0.84 27.69 0.50
N ASP A 484 0.31 28.02 -0.09
CA ASP A 484 0.41 28.74 -1.37
C ASP A 484 0.14 27.85 -2.57
N TRP A 485 0.33 26.54 -2.42
CA TRP A 485 0.04 25.59 -3.48
C TRP A 485 -1.45 25.54 -3.79
N ARG A 486 -1.76 25.60 -5.07
CA ARG A 486 -3.11 25.44 -5.60
C ARG A 486 -3.20 24.07 -6.30
N PRO A 487 -3.81 23.05 -5.68
CA PRO A 487 -3.87 21.69 -6.25
C PRO A 487 -4.39 21.64 -7.68
N ASN A 488 -5.31 22.53 -8.04
CA ASN A 488 -5.88 22.60 -9.40
C ASN A 488 -4.95 23.24 -10.44
N ASP A 489 -3.87 23.90 -10.02
CA ASP A 489 -2.89 24.50 -10.95
C ASP A 489 -1.80 23.49 -11.34
N GLY A 490 -1.81 22.29 -10.77
CA GLY A 490 -0.90 21.20 -11.08
C GLY A 490 0.00 20.79 -9.91
N PRO A 491 0.95 19.88 -10.17
CA PRO A 491 1.74 19.26 -9.11
C PRO A 491 2.83 20.19 -8.55
N LEU A 492 3.13 19.97 -7.27
CA LEU A 492 4.20 20.62 -6.52
C LEU A 492 5.31 19.60 -6.19
N PHE A 493 6.55 20.03 -6.22
CA PHE A 493 7.69 19.34 -5.60
C PHE A 493 8.31 20.24 -4.52
N ALA A 494 8.55 19.70 -3.32
CA ALA A 494 9.28 20.40 -2.27
C ALA A 494 10.44 19.52 -1.76
N LEU A 495 11.66 20.09 -1.79
CA LEU A 495 12.82 19.50 -1.13
C LEU A 495 12.79 19.88 0.35
N LEU A 496 12.88 18.89 1.22
CA LEU A 496 12.95 19.04 2.67
C LEU A 496 14.33 18.52 3.14
N PRO A 497 15.37 19.37 3.16
CA PRO A 497 16.68 18.97 3.66
C PRO A 497 16.60 18.77 5.17
N MET A 498 17.15 17.64 5.64
CA MET A 498 17.14 17.26 7.04
C MET A 498 18.54 16.85 7.49
N GLU A 499 18.91 17.21 8.72
CA GLU A 499 20.18 16.79 9.29
C GLU A 499 20.18 15.29 9.52
N SER A 500 21.20 14.59 9.01
CA SER A 500 21.27 13.13 8.96
C SER A 500 21.27 12.48 10.35
N GLU A 501 22.07 12.97 11.29
CA GLU A 501 22.22 12.36 12.61
C GLU A 501 20.93 12.48 13.46
N PRO A 502 20.35 13.67 13.67
CA PRO A 502 19.09 13.81 14.39
C PRO A 502 17.94 13.06 13.72
N TYR A 503 17.92 13.01 12.37
CA TYR A 503 16.95 12.25 11.60
C TYR A 503 17.00 10.75 11.93
N GLN A 504 18.20 10.17 11.99
CA GLN A 504 18.38 8.76 12.30
C GLN A 504 18.08 8.43 13.77
N GLU A 505 18.38 9.37 14.67
CA GLU A 505 18.08 9.22 16.12
C GLU A 505 16.59 9.32 16.45
N MET A 506 15.78 9.90 15.57
CA MET A 506 14.35 10.12 15.83
C MET A 506 13.58 8.81 16.05
N ILE A 507 14.01 7.71 15.44
CA ILE A 507 13.36 6.40 15.59
C ILE A 507 13.86 5.57 16.78
N ARG A 508 14.93 6.01 17.46
CA ARG A 508 15.50 5.26 18.57
C ARG A 508 14.49 5.15 19.71
N GLY A 509 14.26 3.95 20.22
CA GLY A 509 13.25 3.64 21.24
C GLY A 509 11.82 3.49 20.67
N VAL A 510 11.60 3.72 19.38
CA VAL A 510 10.31 3.49 18.72
C VAL A 510 10.26 2.08 18.14
N ARG A 511 11.32 1.67 17.42
CA ARG A 511 11.54 0.32 16.91
C ARG A 511 13.00 0.05 16.54
#